data_604cd5b98ba25882759861721b37201a
#
_entry.id   604cd5b98ba25882759861721b37201a
#
_cell.length_a   1.000
_cell.length_b   1.000
_cell.length_c   1.000
_cell.angle_alpha   90.00
_cell.angle_beta   90.00
_cell.angle_gamma   90.00
#
_symmetry.space_group_name_H-M   'P 1'
#
loop_
_entity.id
_entity.type
_entity.pdbx_description
1 polymer ?
#
loop_
_entity_poly.entity_id
_entity_poly.type
_entity_poly.pdbx_seq_one_letter_code
_entity_poly.pdbx_strand_id
1 'polypeptide(L)'
;WVKNAPDTYKRVVPEGYKGDDVWFDFSCKETLEAEKTAVGEMMKWLAQNDKQKRCVMIQVNNEVDQGANNFQPDQTDAAQNFAGQWWQTKEGHDKYCWVNGQREEFFAYESALGDVIHSSPYNCVTRINVSGAGRNTIPELKLDYEDILDTSGIDIVGVDCYTTKWDSLDQYITKVSGNVTHLAEASATYEFGYNMAKMLEMGAGMMIYCHRDDRDHFGFYVNNGRDSKEWTERPSTGEDRKFMNMIKKVSSKLAYAVPNGEVLEFNGEHLDGGMDVTSSLNGFSIRFTQGNDGLGIAFPVGDKEWILLANRDSSVFEFDSSAKVAGAAFGGYENGKWKVQNTSAVDGNKVTVNAYQAVKVILE
;
A
#
# COMPACT_ATOMS: atom_id res chain seq x y z
N TRP A 1 -25.98 5.85 -10.77
CA TRP A 1 -25.92 5.69 -12.23
C TRP A 1 -26.11 4.21 -12.60
N VAL A 2 -25.34 3.29 -12.05
CA VAL A 2 -25.39 1.84 -12.33
C VAL A 2 -26.80 1.27 -12.20
N LYS A 3 -27.54 1.59 -11.11
CA LYS A 3 -28.92 1.10 -10.90
C LYS A 3 -29.89 1.55 -11.97
N ASN A 4 -29.61 2.68 -12.61
CA ASN A 4 -30.47 3.28 -13.65
C ASN A 4 -29.92 3.07 -15.06
N ALA A 5 -28.78 2.38 -15.21
CA ALA A 5 -28.23 2.07 -16.51
C ALA A 5 -29.11 1.04 -17.24
N PRO A 6 -29.14 1.05 -18.58
CA PRO A 6 -29.80 0.00 -19.35
C PRO A 6 -29.28 -1.39 -18.96
N ASP A 7 -30.13 -2.39 -18.98
CA ASP A 7 -29.72 -3.76 -18.61
C ASP A 7 -28.61 -4.32 -19.51
N THR A 8 -28.53 -3.82 -20.75
CA THR A 8 -27.45 -4.15 -21.68
C THR A 8 -26.05 -3.72 -21.22
N TYR A 9 -25.95 -2.81 -20.26
CA TYR A 9 -24.67 -2.36 -19.67
C TYR A 9 -24.28 -3.15 -18.42
N LYS A 10 -25.21 -3.97 -17.95
CA LYS A 10 -25.05 -4.72 -16.71
C LYS A 10 -24.62 -6.13 -17.02
N ARG A 11 -23.69 -6.62 -16.24
CA ARG A 11 -23.32 -8.03 -16.27
C ARG A 11 -24.53 -8.89 -15.94
N VAL A 12 -24.74 -9.95 -16.72
CA VAL A 12 -25.77 -10.94 -16.41
C VAL A 12 -25.42 -11.61 -15.10
N VAL A 13 -26.25 -11.38 -14.09
CA VAL A 13 -26.12 -12.04 -12.81
C VAL A 13 -26.88 -13.37 -12.85
N PRO A 14 -26.30 -14.45 -12.33
CA PRO A 14 -26.96 -15.75 -12.32
C PRO A 14 -28.27 -15.76 -11.54
N GLU A 15 -29.20 -16.59 -11.99
CA GLU A 15 -30.43 -16.85 -11.26
C GLU A 15 -30.10 -17.43 -9.87
N GLY A 16 -30.59 -16.77 -8.82
CA GLY A 16 -30.32 -17.16 -7.43
C GLY A 16 -29.22 -16.38 -6.73
N TYR A 17 -28.50 -15.48 -7.39
CA TYR A 17 -27.60 -14.56 -6.71
C TYR A 17 -28.39 -13.59 -5.83
N LYS A 18 -28.06 -13.54 -4.54
CA LYS A 18 -28.78 -12.72 -3.54
C LYS A 18 -28.13 -11.36 -3.25
N GLY A 19 -27.08 -11.00 -3.97
CA GLY A 19 -26.42 -9.70 -3.79
C GLY A 19 -27.18 -8.59 -4.53
N ASP A 20 -27.23 -7.42 -3.92
CA ASP A 20 -27.77 -6.18 -4.53
C ASP A 20 -26.76 -5.53 -5.49
N ASP A 21 -25.63 -6.15 -5.71
CA ASP A 21 -24.53 -5.58 -6.47
C ASP A 21 -24.81 -5.69 -7.97
N VAL A 22 -24.78 -4.57 -8.62
CA VAL A 22 -24.90 -4.46 -10.07
C VAL A 22 -23.52 -4.18 -10.63
N TRP A 23 -22.98 -5.12 -11.38
CA TRP A 23 -21.68 -5.03 -12.01
C TRP A 23 -21.82 -4.59 -13.48
N PHE A 24 -20.84 -3.85 -13.96
CA PHE A 24 -20.75 -3.56 -15.39
C PHE A 24 -20.17 -4.75 -16.14
N ASP A 25 -20.60 -4.90 -17.36
CA ASP A 25 -20.00 -5.85 -18.29
C ASP A 25 -18.79 -5.19 -18.97
N PHE A 26 -17.62 -5.73 -18.76
CA PHE A 26 -16.37 -5.25 -19.37
C PHE A 26 -16.37 -5.43 -20.91
N SER A 27 -17.15 -6.35 -21.44
CA SER A 27 -17.32 -6.52 -22.88
C SER A 27 -18.24 -5.48 -23.51
N CYS A 28 -18.98 -4.71 -22.69
CA CYS A 28 -19.91 -3.70 -23.17
C CYS A 28 -19.17 -2.43 -23.60
N LYS A 29 -19.16 -2.16 -24.89
CA LYS A 29 -18.50 -0.98 -25.45
C LYS A 29 -19.08 0.33 -24.97
N GLU A 30 -20.38 0.38 -24.75
CA GLU A 30 -21.08 1.57 -24.26
C GLU A 30 -20.65 1.91 -22.82
N THR A 31 -20.43 0.91 -22.00
CA THR A 31 -19.91 1.09 -20.64
C THR A 31 -18.49 1.65 -20.69
N LEU A 32 -17.62 1.05 -21.49
CA LEU A 32 -16.25 1.52 -21.67
C LEU A 32 -16.21 2.99 -22.16
N GLU A 33 -16.97 3.34 -23.17
CA GLU A 33 -17.00 4.70 -23.70
C GLU A 33 -17.57 5.72 -22.69
N ALA A 34 -18.52 5.31 -21.87
CA ALA A 34 -19.04 6.16 -20.80
C ALA A 34 -17.97 6.41 -19.72
N GLU A 35 -17.22 5.39 -19.31
CA GLU A 35 -16.14 5.54 -18.33
C GLU A 35 -14.95 6.31 -18.90
N LYS A 36 -14.53 6.04 -20.13
CA LYS A 36 -13.50 6.84 -20.81
C LYS A 36 -13.87 8.33 -20.84
N THR A 37 -15.14 8.61 -21.10
CA THR A 37 -15.64 10.00 -21.08
C THR A 37 -15.52 10.59 -19.68
N ALA A 38 -15.96 9.87 -18.64
CA ALA A 38 -15.91 10.34 -17.26
C ALA A 38 -14.46 10.57 -16.79
N VAL A 39 -13.57 9.61 -17.06
CA VAL A 39 -12.14 9.72 -16.77
C VAL A 39 -11.53 10.89 -17.53
N GLY A 40 -11.83 11.05 -18.82
CA GLY A 40 -11.35 12.16 -19.63
C GLY A 40 -11.77 13.53 -19.08
N GLU A 41 -13.00 13.68 -18.63
CA GLU A 41 -13.49 14.93 -18.00
C GLU A 41 -12.80 15.18 -16.64
N MET A 42 -12.59 14.14 -15.84
CA MET A 42 -11.83 14.24 -14.60
C MET A 42 -10.39 14.72 -14.90
N MET A 43 -9.72 14.15 -15.87
CA MET A 43 -8.36 14.51 -16.25
C MET A 43 -8.26 15.95 -16.76
N LYS A 44 -9.24 16.40 -17.55
CA LYS A 44 -9.35 17.80 -17.97
C LYS A 44 -9.50 18.74 -16.76
N TRP A 45 -10.35 18.34 -15.81
CA TRP A 45 -10.55 19.13 -14.60
C TRP A 45 -9.25 19.23 -13.77
N LEU A 46 -8.53 18.11 -13.59
CA LEU A 46 -7.23 18.09 -12.91
C LEU A 46 -6.20 19.01 -13.62
N ALA A 47 -6.10 18.93 -14.93
CA ALA A 47 -5.21 19.78 -15.71
C ALA A 47 -5.49 21.28 -15.54
N GLN A 48 -6.77 21.64 -15.35
CA GLN A 48 -7.18 23.02 -15.14
C GLN A 48 -7.01 23.51 -13.69
N ASN A 49 -7.25 22.64 -12.70
CA ASN A 49 -7.43 23.04 -11.31
C ASN A 49 -6.28 22.61 -10.39
N ASP A 50 -5.55 21.55 -10.70
CA ASP A 50 -4.38 21.11 -9.93
C ASP A 50 -3.06 21.49 -10.59
N LYS A 51 -2.75 22.79 -10.57
CA LYS A 51 -1.50 23.32 -11.15
C LYS A 51 -0.23 22.87 -10.43
N GLN A 52 -0.35 22.39 -9.20
CA GLN A 52 0.77 21.86 -8.43
C GLN A 52 1.00 20.36 -8.65
N LYS A 53 0.18 19.72 -9.47
CA LYS A 53 0.22 18.28 -9.75
C LYS A 53 0.27 17.44 -8.46
N ARG A 54 -0.63 17.72 -7.53
CA ARG A 54 -0.74 17.00 -6.24
C ARG A 54 -1.33 15.62 -6.38
N CYS A 55 -2.17 15.39 -7.40
CA CYS A 55 -2.61 14.06 -7.77
C CYS A 55 -1.48 13.39 -8.57
N VAL A 56 -0.72 12.53 -7.93
CA VAL A 56 0.45 11.85 -8.52
C VAL A 56 0.10 10.48 -9.11
N MET A 57 -1.00 9.89 -8.66
CA MET A 57 -1.42 8.54 -9.04
C MET A 57 -2.94 8.46 -9.08
N ILE A 58 -3.46 7.71 -10.04
CA ILE A 58 -4.89 7.37 -10.15
C ILE A 58 -5.04 5.85 -10.14
N GLN A 59 -5.89 5.35 -9.26
CA GLN A 59 -6.34 3.98 -9.31
C GLN A 59 -7.43 3.85 -10.35
N VAL A 60 -7.18 3.05 -11.37
CA VAL A 60 -8.07 2.93 -12.53
C VAL A 60 -9.33 2.18 -12.12
N ASN A 61 -9.16 1.04 -11.45
CA ASN A 61 -10.24 0.26 -10.87
C ASN A 61 -9.85 -0.28 -9.49
N ASN A 62 -10.85 -0.78 -8.75
CA ASN A 62 -10.69 -1.28 -7.39
C ASN A 62 -10.92 -2.78 -7.31
N GLU A 63 -9.94 -3.50 -6.73
CA GLU A 63 -10.05 -4.93 -6.41
C GLU A 63 -10.60 -5.76 -7.57
N VAL A 64 -9.99 -5.61 -8.70
CA VAL A 64 -10.43 -6.18 -9.99
C VAL A 64 -10.56 -7.70 -9.99
N ASP A 65 -9.85 -8.37 -9.09
CA ASP A 65 -9.93 -9.80 -8.83
C ASP A 65 -11.17 -10.19 -8.01
N GLN A 66 -11.80 -9.27 -7.29
CA GLN A 66 -13.03 -9.55 -6.54
C GLN A 66 -14.20 -9.91 -7.47
N GLY A 67 -14.25 -9.33 -8.65
CA GLY A 67 -15.21 -9.73 -9.66
C GLY A 67 -15.12 -11.21 -10.02
N ALA A 68 -13.92 -11.78 -9.98
CA ALA A 68 -13.68 -13.21 -10.14
C ALA A 68 -13.92 -13.99 -8.83
N ASN A 69 -13.64 -13.40 -7.67
CA ASN A 69 -13.79 -14.02 -6.35
C ASN A 69 -15.25 -14.15 -5.90
N ASN A 70 -16.15 -13.27 -6.34
CA ASN A 70 -17.57 -13.38 -6.05
C ASN A 70 -18.24 -14.62 -6.65
N PHE A 71 -17.50 -15.40 -7.41
CA PHE A 71 -17.90 -16.70 -7.94
C PHE A 71 -17.30 -17.88 -7.17
N GLN A 72 -16.79 -17.67 -5.96
CA GLN A 72 -16.29 -18.79 -5.14
C GLN A 72 -17.43 -19.69 -4.67
N PRO A 73 -17.31 -21.00 -4.89
CA PRO A 73 -18.40 -21.95 -4.64
C PRO A 73 -18.64 -22.29 -3.18
N ASP A 74 -17.92 -21.72 -2.23
CA ASP A 74 -17.80 -22.29 -0.89
C ASP A 74 -18.71 -21.67 0.17
N GLN A 75 -19.48 -20.64 -0.15
CA GLN A 75 -20.19 -19.90 0.89
C GLN A 75 -21.72 -19.93 0.85
N THR A 76 -22.35 -20.36 -0.23
CA THR A 76 -23.79 -20.62 -0.27
C THR A 76 -24.12 -21.74 -1.25
N ASP A 77 -25.18 -22.51 -0.95
CA ASP A 77 -25.70 -23.54 -1.87
C ASP A 77 -26.04 -22.95 -3.27
N ALA A 78 -26.39 -21.70 -3.32
CA ALA A 78 -26.66 -21.00 -4.58
C ALA A 78 -25.37 -20.68 -5.36
N ALA A 79 -24.29 -20.31 -4.70
CA ALA A 79 -22.99 -20.09 -5.33
C ALA A 79 -22.35 -21.41 -5.78
N GLN A 80 -22.53 -22.49 -5.02
CA GLN A 80 -22.12 -23.83 -5.43
C GLN A 80 -22.93 -24.34 -6.63
N ASN A 81 -24.26 -24.15 -6.60
CA ASN A 81 -25.10 -24.51 -7.72
C ASN A 81 -24.84 -23.65 -8.97
N PHE A 82 -24.52 -22.40 -8.76
CA PHE A 82 -24.16 -21.52 -9.86
C PHE A 82 -22.78 -21.88 -10.42
N ALA A 83 -21.77 -21.98 -9.61
CA ALA A 83 -20.49 -22.49 -10.02
C ALA A 83 -20.68 -23.85 -10.73
N GLY A 84 -21.42 -24.78 -10.10
CA GLY A 84 -21.74 -26.09 -10.67
C GLY A 84 -22.43 -26.00 -12.03
N GLN A 85 -23.46 -25.21 -12.17
CA GLN A 85 -24.17 -25.04 -13.44
C GLN A 85 -23.29 -24.37 -14.50
N TRP A 86 -22.56 -23.38 -14.08
CA TRP A 86 -21.70 -22.60 -14.96
C TRP A 86 -20.46 -23.37 -15.40
N TRP A 87 -19.90 -24.18 -14.52
CA TRP A 87 -18.76 -25.05 -14.78
C TRP A 87 -19.12 -26.31 -15.56
N GLN A 88 -20.39 -26.72 -15.50
CA GLN A 88 -20.93 -27.90 -16.18
C GLN A 88 -21.54 -27.61 -17.56
N THR A 89 -21.85 -26.35 -17.87
CA THR A 89 -22.48 -26.00 -19.14
C THR A 89 -21.60 -26.18 -20.34
N LYS A 90 -20.31 -26.30 -20.09
CA LYS A 90 -19.34 -26.61 -21.11
C LYS A 90 -18.19 -27.35 -20.45
N GLU A 91 -17.87 -28.52 -20.95
CA GLU A 91 -16.81 -29.40 -20.44
C GLU A 91 -15.58 -28.64 -19.96
N GLY A 92 -15.01 -28.99 -18.84
CA GLY A 92 -13.96 -28.38 -18.02
C GLY A 92 -12.99 -27.35 -18.64
N HIS A 93 -12.94 -27.34 -19.93
CA HIS A 93 -12.21 -26.42 -20.76
C HIS A 93 -12.88 -25.05 -20.87
N ASP A 94 -14.21 -24.98 -20.77
CA ASP A 94 -14.94 -23.73 -20.95
C ASP A 94 -14.91 -22.82 -19.72
N LYS A 95 -14.72 -23.42 -18.56
CA LYS A 95 -14.34 -22.72 -17.34
C LYS A 95 -13.11 -21.84 -17.58
N TYR A 96 -12.11 -22.45 -18.16
CA TYR A 96 -10.83 -21.80 -18.48
C TYR A 96 -10.99 -20.73 -19.57
N CYS A 97 -11.79 -21.03 -20.57
CA CYS A 97 -12.04 -20.10 -21.67
C CYS A 97 -12.82 -18.85 -21.25
N TRP A 98 -13.79 -19.02 -20.34
CA TRP A 98 -14.50 -17.85 -19.83
C TRP A 98 -13.59 -16.94 -19.00
N VAL A 99 -12.83 -17.54 -18.10
CA VAL A 99 -11.87 -16.80 -17.28
C VAL A 99 -10.84 -16.11 -18.16
N ASN A 100 -10.30 -16.81 -19.14
CA ASN A 100 -9.33 -16.24 -20.06
C ASN A 100 -9.96 -15.22 -21.02
N GLY A 101 -11.13 -15.47 -21.56
CA GLY A 101 -11.83 -14.51 -22.40
C GLY A 101 -12.20 -13.23 -21.65
N GLN A 102 -12.72 -13.35 -20.44
CA GLN A 102 -13.01 -12.17 -19.61
C GLN A 102 -11.74 -11.47 -19.13
N ARG A 103 -10.67 -12.21 -18.92
CA ARG A 103 -9.36 -11.66 -18.58
C ARG A 103 -8.84 -10.76 -19.69
N GLU A 104 -8.86 -11.20 -20.93
CA GLU A 104 -8.43 -10.38 -22.07
C GLU A 104 -9.31 -9.14 -22.25
N GLU A 105 -10.62 -9.29 -22.14
CA GLU A 105 -11.56 -8.16 -22.17
C GLU A 105 -11.34 -7.20 -21.02
N PHE A 106 -11.08 -7.71 -19.82
CA PHE A 106 -10.74 -6.92 -18.63
C PHE A 106 -9.45 -6.13 -18.87
N PHE A 107 -8.38 -6.76 -19.31
CA PHE A 107 -7.13 -6.05 -19.58
C PHE A 107 -7.27 -4.99 -20.67
N ALA A 108 -8.03 -5.28 -21.71
CA ALA A 108 -8.32 -4.30 -22.75
C ALA A 108 -9.12 -3.10 -22.21
N TYR A 109 -10.03 -3.35 -21.26
CA TYR A 109 -10.81 -2.33 -20.59
C TYR A 109 -9.92 -1.42 -19.72
N GLU A 110 -9.11 -2.01 -18.86
CA GLU A 110 -8.19 -1.29 -17.97
C GLU A 110 -7.14 -0.49 -18.76
N SER A 111 -6.60 -1.11 -19.80
CA SER A 111 -5.69 -0.44 -20.74
C SER A 111 -6.32 0.80 -21.35
N ALA A 112 -7.53 0.68 -21.86
CA ALA A 112 -8.23 1.80 -22.49
C ALA A 112 -8.50 2.97 -21.53
N LEU A 113 -8.77 2.70 -20.25
CA LEU A 113 -8.93 3.73 -19.22
C LEU A 113 -7.59 4.37 -18.84
N GLY A 114 -6.54 3.55 -18.67
CA GLY A 114 -5.19 4.03 -18.40
C GLY A 114 -4.64 4.91 -19.52
N ASP A 115 -4.88 4.53 -20.78
CA ASP A 115 -4.49 5.31 -21.96
C ASP A 115 -5.16 6.69 -22.01
N VAL A 116 -6.40 6.82 -21.54
CA VAL A 116 -7.06 8.12 -21.39
C VAL A 116 -6.32 9.00 -20.37
N ILE A 117 -5.84 8.42 -19.28
CA ILE A 117 -5.08 9.15 -18.25
C ILE A 117 -3.73 9.58 -18.82
N HIS A 118 -2.97 8.68 -19.44
CA HIS A 118 -1.65 8.95 -19.98
C HIS A 118 -1.66 9.93 -21.15
N SER A 119 -2.68 9.89 -22.00
CA SER A 119 -2.83 10.84 -23.10
C SER A 119 -3.28 12.23 -22.65
N SER A 120 -3.67 12.39 -21.41
CA SER A 120 -4.13 13.64 -20.83
C SER A 120 -2.94 14.63 -20.63
N PRO A 121 -3.16 15.96 -20.79
CA PRO A 121 -2.15 16.96 -20.43
C PRO A 121 -1.75 16.94 -18.95
N TYR A 122 -2.56 16.36 -18.08
CA TYR A 122 -2.23 16.24 -16.67
C TYR A 122 -1.19 15.14 -16.43
N ASN A 123 -1.35 14.01 -17.04
CA ASN A 123 -0.49 12.82 -17.00
C ASN A 123 0.00 12.48 -15.59
N CYS A 124 -0.44 11.38 -15.05
CA CYS A 124 -0.01 10.84 -13.77
C CYS A 124 0.10 9.32 -13.83
N VAL A 125 0.72 8.73 -12.83
CA VAL A 125 0.88 7.28 -12.71
C VAL A 125 -0.48 6.62 -12.56
N THR A 126 -0.68 5.50 -13.24
CA THR A 126 -1.86 4.65 -13.13
C THR A 126 -1.56 3.42 -12.27
N ARG A 127 -2.52 2.99 -11.50
CA ARG A 127 -2.43 1.73 -10.77
C ARG A 127 -3.73 0.95 -10.80
N ILE A 128 -3.62 -0.34 -10.56
CA ILE A 128 -4.70 -1.23 -10.19
C ILE A 128 -4.37 -1.84 -8.83
N ASN A 129 -5.36 -2.08 -7.99
CA ASN A 129 -5.21 -2.88 -6.79
C ASN A 129 -5.90 -4.23 -6.93
N VAL A 130 -5.35 -5.22 -6.26
CA VAL A 130 -5.89 -6.57 -6.17
C VAL A 130 -6.15 -6.93 -4.72
N SER A 131 -7.28 -7.60 -4.45
CA SER A 131 -7.69 -7.93 -3.09
C SER A 131 -6.83 -9.05 -2.50
N GLY A 132 -6.24 -8.74 -1.36
CA GLY A 132 -5.72 -9.69 -0.39
C GLY A 132 -4.82 -10.82 -0.88
N ALA A 133 -3.54 -10.61 -0.79
CA ALA A 133 -2.58 -11.71 -0.77
C ALA A 133 -3.04 -12.79 0.24
N GLY A 134 -3.46 -13.94 -0.23
CA GLY A 134 -3.78 -15.09 0.63
C GLY A 134 -5.25 -15.48 0.76
N ARG A 135 -6.18 -14.76 0.16
CA ARG A 135 -7.49 -15.38 -0.10
C ARG A 135 -7.28 -16.45 -1.14
N ASN A 136 -7.78 -17.65 -0.86
CA ASN A 136 -7.79 -18.76 -1.80
C ASN A 136 -8.65 -18.39 -3.01
N THR A 137 -8.11 -17.54 -3.85
CA THR A 137 -8.61 -17.38 -5.19
C THR A 137 -8.53 -18.74 -5.85
N ILE A 138 -9.55 -19.12 -6.58
CA ILE A 138 -9.49 -20.29 -7.43
C ILE A 138 -8.16 -20.15 -8.20
N PRO A 139 -7.22 -21.10 -8.07
CA PRO A 139 -5.87 -20.93 -8.64
C PRO A 139 -5.88 -20.60 -10.13
N GLU A 140 -6.92 -21.06 -10.82
CA GLU A 140 -7.13 -20.84 -12.24
C GLU A 140 -7.65 -19.44 -12.58
N LEU A 141 -8.11 -18.68 -11.57
CA LEU A 141 -8.60 -17.29 -11.71
C LEU A 141 -7.58 -16.25 -11.29
N LYS A 142 -6.38 -16.66 -10.90
CA LYS A 142 -5.32 -15.70 -10.57
C LYS A 142 -5.06 -14.83 -11.80
N LEU A 143 -5.37 -13.57 -11.64
CA LEU A 143 -4.80 -12.56 -12.51
C LEU A 143 -3.30 -12.61 -12.27
N ASP A 144 -2.54 -12.93 -13.29
CA ASP A 144 -1.10 -12.84 -13.19
C ASP A 144 -0.72 -11.35 -13.16
N TYR A 145 0.05 -10.96 -12.16
CA TYR A 145 0.49 -9.58 -12.04
C TYR A 145 1.32 -9.14 -13.24
N GLU A 146 2.09 -10.07 -13.83
CA GLU A 146 2.87 -9.81 -15.03
C GLU A 146 1.95 -9.44 -16.19
N ASP A 147 0.87 -10.17 -16.40
CA ASP A 147 -0.10 -9.87 -17.45
C ASP A 147 -0.78 -8.49 -17.27
N ILE A 148 -1.03 -8.09 -16.03
CA ILE A 148 -1.58 -6.75 -15.74
C ILE A 148 -0.54 -5.67 -16.09
N LEU A 149 0.71 -5.87 -15.74
CA LEU A 149 1.79 -4.92 -16.02
C LEU A 149 2.16 -4.87 -17.50
N ASP A 150 1.98 -5.99 -18.23
CA ASP A 150 2.13 -6.00 -19.68
C ASP A 150 0.97 -5.29 -20.40
N THR A 151 -0.09 -4.96 -19.66
CA THR A 151 -1.23 -4.20 -20.18
C THR A 151 -0.85 -2.74 -20.34
N SER A 152 -0.94 -2.21 -21.54
CA SER A 152 -0.65 -0.80 -21.79
C SER A 152 -1.56 0.10 -20.94
N GLY A 153 -1.01 1.20 -20.45
CA GLY A 153 -1.77 2.14 -19.64
C GLY A 153 -1.84 1.84 -18.14
N ILE A 154 -1.27 0.72 -17.65
CA ILE A 154 -1.16 0.42 -16.21
C ILE A 154 0.31 0.39 -15.81
N ASP A 155 0.70 1.28 -14.90
CA ASP A 155 2.08 1.43 -14.46
C ASP A 155 2.42 0.59 -13.23
N ILE A 156 1.45 0.41 -12.33
CA ILE A 156 1.67 -0.24 -11.02
C ILE A 156 0.50 -1.16 -10.68
N VAL A 157 0.84 -2.36 -10.20
CA VAL A 157 -0.10 -3.24 -9.52
C VAL A 157 0.17 -3.19 -8.03
N GLY A 158 -0.84 -2.84 -7.25
CA GLY A 158 -0.80 -2.84 -5.79
C GLY A 158 -1.58 -3.98 -5.18
N VAL A 159 -1.21 -4.38 -3.97
CA VAL A 159 -1.89 -5.43 -3.21
C VAL A 159 -2.59 -4.81 -2.02
N ASP A 160 -3.82 -5.25 -1.73
CA ASP A 160 -4.51 -4.89 -0.52
C ASP A 160 -4.14 -5.88 0.59
N CYS A 161 -3.58 -5.39 1.67
CA CYS A 161 -3.15 -6.21 2.78
C CYS A 161 -3.61 -5.65 4.12
N TYR A 162 -4.47 -6.40 4.77
CA TYR A 162 -5.02 -6.08 6.09
C TYR A 162 -4.50 -7.05 7.16
N THR A 163 -3.33 -7.63 6.96
CA THR A 163 -2.72 -8.61 7.86
C THR A 163 -1.26 -8.27 8.10
N THR A 164 -0.72 -8.74 9.20
CA THR A 164 0.71 -8.71 9.54
C THR A 164 1.47 -9.96 9.06
N LYS A 165 0.81 -10.87 8.37
CA LYS A 165 1.43 -12.10 7.86
C LYS A 165 2.25 -11.82 6.60
N TRP A 166 3.46 -11.35 6.80
CA TRP A 166 4.39 -10.94 5.75
C TRP A 166 4.87 -12.05 4.85
N ASP A 167 4.98 -13.29 5.35
CA ASP A 167 5.46 -14.44 4.56
C ASP A 167 4.63 -14.69 3.29
N SER A 168 3.35 -14.36 3.34
CA SER A 168 2.49 -14.42 2.15
C SER A 168 2.63 -13.17 1.27
N LEU A 169 2.91 -12.02 1.86
CA LEU A 169 3.04 -10.75 1.15
C LEU A 169 4.35 -10.71 0.33
N ASP A 170 5.47 -11.16 0.91
CA ASP A 170 6.76 -11.27 0.21
C ASP A 170 6.64 -12.07 -1.09
N GLN A 171 5.81 -13.12 -1.10
CA GLN A 171 5.59 -13.94 -2.29
C GLN A 171 4.87 -13.19 -3.41
N TYR A 172 4.04 -12.21 -3.09
CA TYR A 172 3.29 -11.42 -4.08
C TYR A 172 4.04 -10.17 -4.52
N ILE A 173 4.72 -9.52 -3.60
CA ILE A 173 5.39 -8.24 -3.83
C ILE A 173 6.68 -8.43 -4.62
N THR A 174 7.42 -9.52 -4.38
CA THR A 174 8.73 -9.78 -5.01
C THR A 174 8.62 -10.49 -6.36
N LYS A 175 7.45 -11.00 -6.73
CA LYS A 175 7.29 -11.85 -7.92
C LYS A 175 7.19 -11.10 -9.24
N VAL A 176 6.94 -9.81 -9.23
CA VAL A 176 6.68 -9.09 -10.46
C VAL A 176 7.88 -8.24 -10.83
N SER A 177 8.66 -8.73 -11.78
CA SER A 177 9.81 -8.00 -12.33
C SER A 177 9.37 -6.67 -12.94
N GLY A 178 10.01 -5.58 -12.51
CA GLY A 178 9.73 -4.23 -13.03
C GLY A 178 8.59 -3.48 -12.36
N ASN A 179 7.82 -4.13 -11.48
CA ASN A 179 6.80 -3.44 -10.70
C ASN A 179 7.41 -2.65 -9.54
N VAL A 180 6.87 -1.49 -9.26
CA VAL A 180 7.11 -0.79 -7.99
C VAL A 180 6.28 -1.51 -6.93
N THR A 181 6.93 -2.12 -5.95
CA THR A 181 6.24 -2.77 -4.84
C THR A 181 5.32 -1.77 -4.15
N HIS A 182 4.03 -2.06 -4.10
CA HIS A 182 3.04 -1.14 -3.60
C HIS A 182 1.96 -1.86 -2.79
N LEU A 183 1.82 -1.48 -1.52
CA LEU A 183 0.69 -1.86 -0.68
C LEU A 183 -0.42 -0.84 -0.94
N ALA A 184 -1.41 -1.25 -1.73
CA ALA A 184 -2.43 -0.35 -2.23
C ALA A 184 -3.45 0.02 -1.16
N GLU A 185 -3.76 -0.93 -0.26
CA GLU A 185 -4.62 -0.71 0.88
C GLU A 185 -4.07 -1.38 2.13
N ALA A 186 -4.05 -0.65 3.24
CA ALA A 186 -3.68 -1.16 4.56
C ALA A 186 -4.55 -0.52 5.64
N SER A 187 -4.82 -1.24 6.72
CA SER A 187 -5.55 -0.70 7.85
C SER A 187 -4.68 0.18 8.73
N ALA A 188 -5.23 1.29 9.21
CA ALA A 188 -4.61 2.09 10.24
C ALA A 188 -4.66 1.45 11.65
N THR A 189 -5.39 0.35 11.80
CA THR A 189 -5.60 -0.30 13.11
C THR A 189 -4.85 -1.61 13.29
N TYR A 190 -4.21 -2.13 12.24
CA TYR A 190 -3.44 -3.38 12.28
C TYR A 190 -1.95 -3.08 12.15
N GLU A 191 -1.30 -2.78 13.28
CA GLU A 191 0.16 -2.64 13.37
C GLU A 191 0.79 -1.82 12.23
N PHE A 192 0.11 -0.74 11.90
CA PHE A 192 0.44 0.13 10.76
C PHE A 192 1.91 0.57 10.73
N GLY A 193 2.48 0.87 11.90
CA GLY A 193 3.87 1.28 12.01
C GLY A 193 4.84 0.20 11.55
N TYR A 194 4.59 -1.05 11.90
CA TYR A 194 5.39 -2.20 11.48
C TYR A 194 5.28 -2.45 9.99
N ASN A 195 4.04 -2.45 9.48
CA ASN A 195 3.79 -2.61 8.06
C ASN A 195 4.50 -1.53 7.24
N MET A 196 4.44 -0.28 7.68
CA MET A 196 5.13 0.80 7.00
C MET A 196 6.65 0.64 7.02
N ALA A 197 7.24 0.24 8.15
CA ALA A 197 8.68 0.06 8.23
C ALA A 197 9.16 -1.04 7.28
N LYS A 198 8.44 -2.16 7.23
CA LYS A 198 8.74 -3.26 6.32
C LYS A 198 8.63 -2.82 4.86
N MET A 199 7.59 -2.07 4.52
CA MET A 199 7.45 -1.53 3.17
C MET A 199 8.59 -0.58 2.79
N LEU A 200 9.05 0.24 3.72
CA LEU A 200 10.20 1.13 3.50
C LEU A 200 11.49 0.35 3.25
N GLU A 201 11.75 -0.71 4.01
CA GLU A 201 12.91 -1.60 3.81
C GLU A 201 12.87 -2.26 2.43
N MET A 202 11.69 -2.72 2.01
CA MET A 202 11.47 -3.38 0.71
C MET A 202 11.52 -2.43 -0.48
N GLY A 203 11.75 -1.15 -0.29
CA GLY A 203 11.69 -0.17 -1.37
C GLY A 203 10.28 0.15 -1.85
N ALA A 204 9.29 -0.11 -1.03
CA ALA A 204 7.88 -0.11 -1.41
C ALA A 204 7.11 1.12 -0.95
N GLY A 205 6.04 1.44 -1.67
CA GLY A 205 5.03 2.41 -1.27
C GLY A 205 3.87 1.78 -0.50
N MET A 206 3.21 2.56 0.36
CA MET A 206 2.04 2.13 1.11
C MET A 206 0.97 3.20 1.15
N MET A 207 -0.28 2.81 1.00
CA MET A 207 -1.44 3.67 1.21
C MET A 207 -2.34 3.09 2.29
N ILE A 208 -2.99 3.97 3.03
CA ILE A 208 -3.94 3.59 4.07
C ILE A 208 -5.34 3.60 3.49
N TYR A 209 -6.06 2.51 3.64
CA TYR A 209 -7.50 2.47 3.49
C TYR A 209 -8.16 2.47 4.86
N CYS A 210 -8.87 3.45 5.21
CA CYS A 210 -8.99 4.80 4.67
C CYS A 210 -8.61 5.79 5.78
N HIS A 211 -8.44 7.06 5.44
CA HIS A 211 -8.09 8.07 6.46
C HIS A 211 -9.24 8.31 7.44
N ARG A 212 -10.47 8.26 6.95
CA ARG A 212 -11.71 8.44 7.70
C ARG A 212 -12.64 7.26 7.43
N ASP A 213 -13.14 6.64 8.47
CA ASP A 213 -14.02 5.49 8.37
C ASP A 213 -15.17 5.62 9.37
N ASP A 214 -16.40 5.49 8.88
CA ASP A 214 -17.63 5.43 9.70
C ASP A 214 -17.84 4.04 10.32
N ARG A 215 -17.07 3.05 9.90
CA ARG A 215 -17.00 1.72 10.47
C ARG A 215 -15.85 1.64 11.47
N ASP A 216 -15.94 0.78 12.43
CA ASP A 216 -14.99 0.75 13.56
C ASP A 216 -13.61 0.12 13.25
N HIS A 217 -13.17 0.01 11.97
CA HIS A 217 -12.09 -0.91 11.68
C HIS A 217 -10.84 -0.34 10.99
N PHE A 218 -10.93 0.67 10.10
CA PHE A 218 -9.82 0.93 9.18
C PHE A 218 -9.15 2.30 9.28
N GLY A 219 -9.87 3.32 9.71
CA GLY A 219 -9.40 4.71 9.61
C GLY A 219 -8.73 5.27 10.86
N PHE A 220 -7.92 6.30 10.69
CA PHE A 220 -7.37 7.10 11.80
C PHE A 220 -8.42 7.95 12.51
N TYR A 221 -9.51 8.27 11.84
CA TYR A 221 -10.60 9.08 12.36
C TYR A 221 -11.91 8.32 12.26
N VAL A 222 -12.72 8.45 13.27
CA VAL A 222 -14.06 7.88 13.36
C VAL A 222 -15.11 8.98 13.34
N ASN A 223 -16.23 8.72 12.69
CA ASN A 223 -17.38 9.60 12.71
C ASN A 223 -18.21 9.38 13.96
N ASN A 224 -18.64 10.44 14.62
CA ASN A 224 -19.49 10.41 15.82
C ASN A 224 -20.97 10.10 15.52
N GLY A 225 -21.27 9.56 14.36
CA GLY A 225 -22.59 9.15 13.89
C GLY A 225 -22.69 9.24 12.38
N ARG A 226 -23.45 8.36 11.78
CA ARG A 226 -23.52 8.15 10.32
C ARG A 226 -23.76 9.43 9.50
N ASP A 227 -24.43 10.42 10.11
CA ASP A 227 -24.74 11.70 9.48
C ASP A 227 -23.95 12.88 10.07
N SER A 228 -23.04 12.62 11.00
CA SER A 228 -22.20 13.65 11.60
C SER A 228 -21.14 14.12 10.60
N LYS A 229 -20.89 15.42 10.56
CA LYS A 229 -19.74 16.00 9.86
C LYS A 229 -18.50 16.09 10.74
N GLU A 230 -18.61 15.66 12.00
CA GLU A 230 -17.54 15.74 12.99
C GLU A 230 -16.77 14.41 13.00
N TRP A 231 -15.49 14.52 12.80
CA TRP A 231 -14.55 13.41 12.85
C TRP A 231 -13.64 13.57 14.05
N THR A 232 -13.56 12.54 14.87
CA THR A 232 -12.65 12.50 16.01
C THR A 232 -11.52 11.51 15.74
N GLU A 233 -10.38 11.77 16.35
CA GLU A 233 -9.26 10.84 16.29
C GLU A 233 -9.63 9.51 16.96
N ARG A 234 -9.33 8.40 16.28
CA ARG A 234 -9.49 7.06 16.86
C ARG A 234 -8.39 6.84 17.92
N PRO A 235 -8.75 6.59 19.18
CA PRO A 235 -7.74 6.44 20.24
C PRO A 235 -6.74 5.30 19.96
N SER A 236 -7.20 4.17 19.43
CA SER A 236 -6.35 3.01 19.12
C SER A 236 -5.26 3.28 18.08
N THR A 237 -5.39 4.32 17.27
CA THR A 237 -4.40 4.71 16.25
C THR A 237 -3.47 5.85 16.71
N GLY A 238 -3.47 6.16 18.00
CA GLY A 238 -2.67 7.27 18.53
C GLY A 238 -1.17 7.10 18.30
N GLU A 239 -0.67 5.89 18.48
CA GLU A 239 0.73 5.56 18.29
C GLU A 239 1.12 5.63 16.80
N ASP A 240 0.28 5.12 15.92
CA ASP A 240 0.51 5.15 14.47
C ASP A 240 0.53 6.59 13.93
N ARG A 241 -0.35 7.46 14.44
CA ARG A 241 -0.30 8.89 14.09
C ARG A 241 0.99 9.57 14.55
N LYS A 242 1.52 9.23 15.72
CA LYS A 242 2.83 9.73 16.19
C LYS A 242 3.94 9.23 15.28
N PHE A 243 3.89 7.95 14.90
CA PHE A 243 4.83 7.35 13.96
C PHE A 243 4.79 8.07 12.59
N MET A 244 3.61 8.27 12.02
CA MET A 244 3.44 9.03 10.77
C MET A 244 3.99 10.45 10.86
N ASN A 245 3.78 11.13 11.97
CA ASN A 245 4.31 12.47 12.19
C ASN A 245 5.84 12.47 12.29
N MET A 246 6.44 11.41 12.81
CA MET A 246 7.89 11.22 12.82
C MET A 246 8.41 11.00 11.39
N ILE A 247 7.83 10.06 10.64
CA ILE A 247 8.18 9.80 9.22
C ILE A 247 8.07 11.08 8.39
N LYS A 248 7.02 11.88 8.57
CA LYS A 248 6.84 13.15 7.86
C LYS A 248 8.01 14.10 8.02
N LYS A 249 8.68 14.13 9.18
CA LYS A 249 9.84 15.00 9.43
C LYS A 249 11.07 14.65 8.57
N VAL A 250 11.13 13.42 8.07
CA VAL A 250 12.28 12.91 7.29
C VAL A 250 11.87 12.47 5.88
N SER A 251 10.61 12.62 5.50
CA SER A 251 10.03 12.09 4.26
C SER A 251 10.81 12.45 2.99
N SER A 252 11.34 13.67 2.90
CA SER A 252 12.12 14.10 1.74
C SER A 252 13.43 13.33 1.53
N LYS A 253 14.01 12.80 2.60
CA LYS A 253 15.21 11.96 2.55
C LYS A 253 14.86 10.49 2.41
N LEU A 254 13.81 10.07 3.09
CA LEU A 254 13.28 8.72 2.98
C LEU A 254 12.82 8.41 1.55
N ALA A 255 12.18 9.35 0.88
CA ALA A 255 11.78 9.22 -0.52
C ALA A 255 12.96 8.99 -1.49
N TYR A 256 14.18 9.32 -1.08
CA TYR A 256 15.39 9.00 -1.82
C TYR A 256 15.98 7.64 -1.39
N ALA A 257 16.07 7.37 -0.09
CA ALA A 257 16.68 6.16 0.45
C ALA A 257 15.89 4.89 0.08
N VAL A 258 14.55 4.95 0.13
CA VAL A 258 13.65 3.82 -0.13
C VAL A 258 13.86 3.20 -1.52
N PRO A 259 13.80 3.95 -2.64
CA PRO A 259 13.98 3.35 -3.97
C PRO A 259 15.40 2.81 -4.21
N ASN A 260 16.38 3.28 -3.43
CA ASN A 260 17.77 2.81 -3.53
C ASN A 260 18.06 1.59 -2.63
N GLY A 261 17.08 1.09 -1.88
CA GLY A 261 17.29 0.00 -0.91
C GLY A 261 18.19 0.39 0.26
N GLU A 262 18.24 1.68 0.60
CA GLU A 262 19.11 2.23 1.63
C GLU A 262 18.38 2.43 2.97
N VAL A 263 17.51 1.49 3.34
CA VAL A 263 16.79 1.53 4.60
C VAL A 263 17.02 0.25 5.37
N LEU A 264 17.42 0.36 6.62
CA LEU A 264 17.44 -0.73 7.58
C LEU A 264 16.19 -0.66 8.46
N GLU A 265 15.51 -1.78 8.56
CA GLU A 265 14.43 -2.00 9.51
C GLU A 265 14.91 -2.86 10.67
N PHE A 266 14.49 -2.51 11.87
CA PHE A 266 14.65 -3.28 13.09
C PHE A 266 13.27 -3.50 13.67
N ASN A 267 12.70 -4.67 13.42
CA ASN A 267 11.33 -5.00 13.80
C ASN A 267 11.31 -6.12 14.83
N GLY A 268 10.77 -5.82 15.99
CA GLY A 268 10.61 -6.75 17.12
C GLY A 268 9.18 -7.20 17.33
N GLU A 269 8.38 -7.25 16.29
CA GLU A 269 6.98 -7.70 16.36
C GLU A 269 6.89 -9.05 17.10
N HIS A 270 6.11 -9.07 18.19
CA HIS A 270 5.84 -10.26 19.01
C HIS A 270 7.03 -10.92 19.72
N LEU A 271 8.14 -10.22 19.90
CA LEU A 271 9.24 -10.71 20.72
C LEU A 271 8.99 -10.42 22.20
N ASP A 272 8.62 -11.44 22.96
CA ASP A 272 8.60 -11.37 24.42
C ASP A 272 10.04 -11.12 24.94
N GLY A 273 10.27 -9.99 25.59
CA GLY A 273 11.54 -9.72 26.27
C GLY A 273 12.46 -8.68 25.65
N GLY A 274 11.98 -7.94 24.66
CA GLY A 274 12.74 -6.86 24.02
C GLY A 274 13.54 -7.31 22.79
N MET A 275 14.13 -6.35 22.12
CA MET A 275 14.81 -6.54 20.84
C MET A 275 16.29 -6.25 20.95
N ASP A 276 17.11 -7.13 20.40
CA ASP A 276 18.55 -6.97 20.23
C ASP A 276 18.95 -7.56 18.87
N VAL A 277 18.99 -6.71 17.85
CA VAL A 277 19.21 -7.10 16.46
C VAL A 277 20.30 -6.26 15.83
N THR A 278 21.12 -6.88 14.98
CA THR A 278 22.15 -6.20 14.21
C THR A 278 21.85 -6.33 12.72
N SER A 279 21.88 -5.22 12.02
CA SER A 279 21.75 -5.13 10.55
C SER A 279 22.88 -4.29 9.98
N SER A 280 23.18 -4.48 8.68
CA SER A 280 24.30 -3.79 8.03
C SER A 280 23.88 -3.17 6.71
N LEU A 281 24.39 -1.97 6.46
CA LEU A 281 24.18 -1.22 5.21
C LEU A 281 25.38 -0.33 4.93
N ASN A 282 25.81 -0.28 3.68
CA ASN A 282 26.90 0.59 3.20
C ASN A 282 28.21 0.46 4.00
N GLY A 283 28.52 -0.77 4.47
CA GLY A 283 29.73 -1.06 5.26
C GLY A 283 29.64 -0.74 6.75
N PHE A 284 28.52 -0.21 7.23
CA PHE A 284 28.25 0.00 8.65
C PHE A 284 27.35 -1.10 9.20
N SER A 285 27.71 -1.62 10.38
CA SER A 285 26.83 -2.47 11.18
C SER A 285 26.22 -1.67 12.31
N ILE A 286 24.89 -1.77 12.44
CA ILE A 286 24.13 -1.08 13.48
C ILE A 286 23.42 -2.13 14.32
N ARG A 287 23.68 -2.15 15.61
CA ARG A 287 22.94 -2.93 16.59
C ARG A 287 21.84 -2.08 17.19
N PHE A 288 20.63 -2.57 17.12
CA PHE A 288 19.46 -1.92 17.69
C PHE A 288 19.01 -2.68 18.94
N THR A 289 18.81 -1.95 20.04
CA THR A 289 18.27 -2.50 21.28
C THR A 289 17.10 -1.65 21.76
N GLN A 290 16.02 -2.32 22.10
CA GLN A 290 14.84 -1.69 22.66
C GLN A 290 14.16 -2.62 23.66
N GLY A 291 13.39 -2.07 24.59
CA GLY A 291 12.51 -2.81 25.47
C GLY A 291 11.44 -3.60 24.70
N ASN A 292 10.22 -3.59 25.07
CA ASN A 292 9.14 -4.39 24.45
C ASN A 292 8.71 -3.84 23.08
N ASP A 293 8.35 -4.72 22.15
CA ASP A 293 7.68 -4.44 20.87
C ASP A 293 8.27 -3.26 20.07
N GLY A 294 9.59 -3.22 19.96
CA GLY A 294 10.30 -2.13 19.36
C GLY A 294 10.30 -2.13 17.84
N LEU A 295 10.30 -0.94 17.29
CA LEU A 295 10.53 -0.70 15.88
C LEU A 295 11.57 0.41 15.73
N GLY A 296 12.65 0.10 15.02
CA GLY A 296 13.67 1.05 14.61
C GLY A 296 13.79 1.12 13.09
N ILE A 297 14.17 2.28 12.60
CA ILE A 297 14.54 2.49 11.19
C ILE A 297 15.83 3.28 11.18
N ALA A 298 16.79 2.89 10.34
CA ALA A 298 18.01 3.64 10.10
C ALA A 298 18.28 3.76 8.59
N PHE A 299 18.71 4.92 8.15
CA PHE A 299 19.10 5.12 6.75
C PHE A 299 20.13 6.26 6.60
N PRO A 300 21.04 6.16 5.63
CA PRO A 300 22.01 7.21 5.35
C PRO A 300 21.36 8.40 4.63
N VAL A 301 21.89 9.59 4.90
CA VAL A 301 21.50 10.82 4.21
C VAL A 301 22.71 11.58 3.65
N GLY A 302 23.87 10.97 3.75
CA GLY A 302 25.18 11.41 3.27
C GLY A 302 26.24 10.39 3.68
N ASP A 303 27.46 10.54 3.20
CA ASP A 303 28.55 9.54 3.43
C ASP A 303 28.80 9.22 4.90
N LYS A 304 28.60 10.19 5.77
CA LYS A 304 28.80 10.08 7.23
C LYS A 304 27.62 10.59 8.03
N GLU A 305 26.47 10.67 7.42
CA GLU A 305 25.26 11.19 8.05
C GLU A 305 24.14 10.15 7.99
N TRP A 306 23.53 9.86 9.12
CA TRP A 306 22.45 8.90 9.24
C TRP A 306 21.23 9.51 9.91
N ILE A 307 20.06 8.99 9.58
CA ILE A 307 18.81 9.24 10.31
C ILE A 307 18.42 7.96 11.04
N LEU A 308 18.11 8.11 12.32
CA LEU A 308 17.61 7.05 13.20
C LEU A 308 16.21 7.41 13.66
N LEU A 309 15.31 6.46 13.61
CA LEU A 309 13.92 6.60 14.03
C LEU A 309 13.58 5.47 15.01
N ALA A 310 12.81 5.77 16.05
CA ALA A 310 12.29 4.75 16.96
C ALA A 310 10.83 5.04 17.33
N ASN A 311 10.02 3.99 17.48
CA ASN A 311 8.67 4.10 17.98
C ASN A 311 8.57 3.70 19.47
N ARG A 312 7.42 4.00 20.07
CA ARG A 312 6.94 3.59 21.42
C ARG A 312 7.92 3.88 22.58
N ASP A 313 9.06 3.21 22.64
CA ASP A 313 10.02 3.32 23.74
C ASP A 313 11.37 3.91 23.32
N SER A 314 12.17 4.34 24.28
CA SER A 314 13.54 4.75 24.02
C SER A 314 14.35 3.56 23.53
N SER A 315 15.08 3.76 22.45
CA SER A 315 15.88 2.75 21.78
C SER A 315 17.33 3.17 21.72
N VAL A 316 18.24 2.20 21.65
CA VAL A 316 19.66 2.44 21.46
C VAL A 316 20.09 1.87 20.12
N PHE A 317 20.71 2.71 19.31
CA PHE A 317 21.41 2.32 18.09
C PHE A 317 22.92 2.39 18.37
N GLU A 318 23.60 1.28 18.22
CA GLU A 318 25.05 1.17 18.42
C GLU A 318 25.73 0.89 17.08
N PHE A 319 26.50 1.86 16.60
CA PHE A 319 27.34 1.67 15.43
C PHE A 319 28.54 0.79 15.78
N ASP A 320 29.03 0.03 14.82
CA ASP A 320 30.20 -0.80 15.01
C ASP A 320 31.46 0.05 15.30
N SER A 321 32.55 -0.63 15.72
CA SER A 321 33.77 0.05 16.12
C SER A 321 34.50 0.79 15.00
N SER A 322 34.12 0.58 13.75
CA SER A 322 34.68 1.29 12.59
C SER A 322 34.10 2.70 12.43
N ALA A 323 32.97 2.96 13.07
CA ALA A 323 32.27 4.24 13.02
C ALA A 323 32.32 4.93 14.39
N LYS A 324 32.84 6.13 14.43
CA LYS A 324 32.83 6.95 15.66
C LYS A 324 31.74 8.03 15.53
N VAL A 325 30.82 8.07 16.48
CA VAL A 325 29.77 9.08 16.52
C VAL A 325 30.35 10.43 16.97
N ALA A 326 30.38 11.40 16.05
CA ALA A 326 30.81 12.77 16.35
C ALA A 326 29.71 13.60 17.01
N GLY A 327 28.44 13.26 16.74
CA GLY A 327 27.30 13.94 17.35
C GLY A 327 25.97 13.40 16.89
N ALA A 328 24.95 13.67 17.70
CA ALA A 328 23.56 13.32 17.36
C ALA A 328 22.60 14.43 17.81
N ALA A 329 21.59 14.70 16.99
CA ALA A 329 20.61 15.73 17.28
C ALA A 329 19.20 15.32 16.84
N PHE A 330 18.27 15.48 17.76
CA PHE A 330 16.83 15.34 17.49
C PHE A 330 16.30 16.52 16.68
N GLY A 331 15.45 16.23 15.69
CA GLY A 331 14.89 17.27 14.85
C GLY A 331 14.05 16.78 13.68
N GLY A 332 14.16 17.49 12.58
CA GLY A 332 13.50 17.16 11.30
C GLY A 332 13.96 18.05 10.18
N TYR A 333 13.64 17.69 8.94
CA TYR A 333 13.93 18.51 7.77
C TYR A 333 12.86 19.58 7.56
N GLU A 334 13.31 20.82 7.40
CA GLU A 334 12.51 21.97 6.98
C GLU A 334 13.22 22.67 5.83
N ASN A 335 12.55 22.80 4.70
CA ASN A 335 13.13 23.41 3.49
C ASN A 335 14.49 22.79 3.10
N GLY A 336 14.59 21.47 3.20
CA GLY A 336 15.78 20.70 2.86
C GLY A 336 16.94 20.76 3.87
N LYS A 337 16.77 21.48 4.98
CA LYS A 337 17.79 21.61 6.04
C LYS A 337 17.33 20.95 7.32
N TRP A 338 18.25 20.25 8.00
CA TRP A 338 17.99 19.70 9.31
C TRP A 338 17.83 20.82 10.34
N LYS A 339 16.70 20.85 11.00
CA LYS A 339 16.38 21.75 12.11
C LYS A 339 16.52 21.00 13.42
N VAL A 340 17.55 21.33 14.17
CA VAL A 340 17.79 20.76 15.49
C VAL A 340 16.74 21.30 16.47
N GLN A 341 16.12 20.38 17.21
CA GLN A 341 15.22 20.71 18.32
C GLN A 341 15.92 20.51 19.67
N ASN A 342 16.75 19.45 19.75
CA ASN A 342 17.58 19.17 20.94
C ASN A 342 18.76 18.25 20.56
N THR A 343 19.72 18.09 21.47
CA THR A 343 20.77 17.08 21.34
C THR A 343 20.26 15.72 21.81
N SER A 344 20.71 14.64 21.16
CA SER A 344 20.47 13.27 21.62
C SER A 344 21.63 12.78 22.46
N ALA A 345 21.34 11.88 23.40
CA ALA A 345 22.36 11.26 24.21
C ALA A 345 23.28 10.36 23.38
N VAL A 346 24.58 10.56 23.48
CA VAL A 346 25.63 9.77 22.82
C VAL A 346 26.56 9.25 23.90
N ASP A 347 26.82 7.93 23.86
CA ASP A 347 27.80 7.27 24.71
C ASP A 347 28.67 6.38 23.82
N GLY A 348 29.89 6.87 23.51
CA GLY A 348 30.75 6.25 22.51
C GLY A 348 30.07 6.17 21.13
N ASN A 349 29.82 4.95 20.66
CA ASN A 349 29.13 4.70 19.39
C ASN A 349 27.62 4.44 19.57
N LYS A 350 27.08 4.64 20.78
CA LYS A 350 25.66 4.45 21.07
C LYS A 350 24.93 5.76 21.03
N VAL A 351 23.80 5.75 20.34
CA VAL A 351 22.89 6.89 20.23
C VAL A 351 21.52 6.47 20.79
N THR A 352 21.06 7.19 21.81
CA THR A 352 19.72 6.98 22.35
C THR A 352 18.71 7.80 21.55
N VAL A 353 17.69 7.13 21.04
CA VAL A 353 16.56 7.73 20.31
C VAL A 353 15.31 7.53 21.16
N ASN A 354 14.69 8.61 21.60
CA ASN A 354 13.45 8.50 22.36
C ASN A 354 12.27 8.21 21.43
N ALA A 355 11.19 7.71 22.02
CA ALA A 355 9.97 7.35 21.30
C ALA A 355 9.48 8.47 20.37
N TYR A 356 9.14 8.10 19.14
CA TYR A 356 8.64 8.99 18.08
C TYR A 356 9.56 10.17 17.73
N GLN A 357 10.84 9.99 17.93
CA GLN A 357 11.86 10.96 17.54
C GLN A 357 12.59 10.55 16.26
N ALA A 358 12.96 11.54 15.48
CA ALA A 358 13.93 11.41 14.41
C ALA A 358 15.24 12.05 14.86
N VAL A 359 16.33 11.30 14.80
CA VAL A 359 17.65 11.75 15.22
C VAL A 359 18.61 11.70 14.03
N LYS A 360 19.27 12.82 13.74
CA LYS A 360 20.37 12.86 12.78
C LYS A 360 21.68 12.60 13.51
N VAL A 361 22.44 11.64 13.01
CA VAL A 361 23.76 11.25 13.51
C VAL A 361 24.82 11.68 12.51
N ILE A 362 25.96 12.15 13.04
CA ILE A 362 27.16 12.47 12.27
C ILE A 362 28.27 11.55 12.74
N LEU A 363 28.90 10.86 11.81
CA LEU A 363 30.08 10.01 12.04
C LEU A 363 31.38 10.76 11.73
N GLU A 364 32.49 10.38 12.35
CA GLU A 364 33.81 10.95 12.07
C GLU A 364 34.43 10.39 10.78
#